data_12974b82967424d2de461187d02134a9
#
_entry.id   12974b82967424d2de461187d02134a9
#
_cell.length_a   1.000
_cell.length_b   1.000
_cell.length_c   1.000
_cell.angle_alpha   90.00
_cell.angle_beta   90.00
_cell.angle_gamma   90.00
#
_symmetry.space_group_name_H-M   'P 1'
#
loop_
_entity.id
_entity.type
_entity.pdbx_description
1 polymer ?
#
loop_
_entity_poly.entity_id
_entity_poly.type
_entity_poly.pdbx_seq_one_letter_code
_entity_poly.pdbx_strand_id
1 'polypeptide(L)'
;MNRREHWERIYGSKDASKVSWYQPEATMSLELIQRVAPESSAPIIDVGGGASTLVDGLLDAGYRDVTVLDLSAAALDVARQRLGDRAPQVKWVAADVLMTPFVSGGFAVWHDRAVFHFLTKQADRDRYVARARAAVRPGGYIIVASFAPEGPERCSGLDVVRYSPETMQAQFGADFHLLDSRREEHHTPSGATQAFVYCLCRVDGSSRRRHGKR
;
A
#
# COMPACT_ATOMS: atom_id res chain seq x y z
N MET A 1 -11.04 -20.81 2.55
CA MET A 1 -11.44 -19.73 1.61
C MET A 1 -10.17 -19.08 1.07
N ASN A 2 -10.04 -18.94 -0.23
CA ASN A 2 -8.93 -18.26 -0.88
C ASN A 2 -9.03 -16.74 -0.60
N ARG A 3 -7.91 -16.04 -0.38
CA ARG A 3 -7.88 -14.58 -0.13
C ARG A 3 -8.61 -13.80 -1.25
N ARG A 4 -8.40 -14.18 -2.51
CA ARG A 4 -9.07 -13.54 -3.66
C ARG A 4 -10.59 -13.67 -3.57
N GLU A 5 -11.11 -14.86 -3.34
CA GLU A 5 -12.56 -15.10 -3.20
C GLU A 5 -13.18 -14.31 -2.05
N HIS A 6 -12.42 -14.12 -0.96
CA HIS A 6 -12.87 -13.32 0.17
C HIS A 6 -13.10 -11.86 -0.26
N TRP A 7 -12.11 -11.24 -0.90
CA TRP A 7 -12.17 -9.83 -1.31
C TRP A 7 -13.15 -9.60 -2.46
N GLU A 8 -13.21 -10.50 -3.46
CA GLU A 8 -14.21 -10.44 -4.51
C GLU A 8 -15.64 -10.44 -3.93
N ARG A 9 -15.90 -11.29 -2.93
CA ARG A 9 -17.19 -11.32 -2.26
C ARG A 9 -17.48 -10.02 -1.49
N ILE A 10 -16.48 -9.47 -0.78
CA ILE A 10 -16.68 -8.22 -0.02
C ILE A 10 -17.08 -7.09 -0.96
N TYR A 11 -16.33 -6.87 -2.03
CA TYR A 11 -16.59 -5.77 -2.96
C TYR A 11 -17.73 -6.04 -3.94
N GLY A 12 -18.07 -7.30 -4.17
CA GLY A 12 -19.26 -7.68 -4.94
C GLY A 12 -20.58 -7.57 -4.18
N SER A 13 -20.55 -7.51 -2.83
CA SER A 13 -21.78 -7.52 -2.01
C SER A 13 -21.95 -6.30 -1.10
N LYS A 14 -20.90 -5.52 -0.86
CA LYS A 14 -20.93 -4.36 0.05
C LYS A 14 -20.67 -3.07 -0.71
N ASP A 15 -21.37 -2.02 -0.30
CA ASP A 15 -21.03 -0.66 -0.67
C ASP A 15 -19.62 -0.32 -0.17
N ALA A 16 -18.73 0.07 -1.08
CA ALA A 16 -17.34 0.37 -0.76
C ALA A 16 -17.20 1.55 0.22
N SER A 17 -18.17 2.45 0.31
CA SER A 17 -18.20 3.55 1.27
C SER A 17 -18.55 3.11 2.71
N LYS A 18 -18.99 1.86 2.89
CA LYS A 18 -19.43 1.30 4.19
C LYS A 18 -18.44 0.31 4.80
N VAL A 19 -17.33 0.01 4.12
CA VAL A 19 -16.29 -0.86 4.68
C VAL A 19 -15.51 -0.13 5.77
N SER A 20 -15.02 -0.85 6.77
CA SER A 20 -14.40 -0.24 7.96
C SER A 20 -13.08 0.50 7.68
N TRP A 21 -12.46 0.31 6.54
CA TRP A 21 -11.22 0.99 6.12
C TRP A 21 -11.45 2.13 5.12
N TYR A 22 -12.72 2.41 4.78
CA TYR A 22 -13.06 3.50 3.85
C TYR A 22 -12.65 4.86 4.40
N GLN A 23 -12.02 5.66 3.56
CA GLN A 23 -11.71 7.07 3.80
C GLN A 23 -12.33 7.91 2.68
N PRO A 24 -13.09 8.97 2.99
CA PRO A 24 -13.56 9.91 1.97
C PRO A 24 -12.40 10.56 1.21
N GLU A 25 -11.32 10.82 1.95
CA GLU A 25 -10.05 11.37 1.43
C GLU A 25 -8.89 10.64 2.12
N ALA A 26 -7.92 10.17 1.32
CA ALA A 26 -6.72 9.50 1.82
C ALA A 26 -5.60 10.52 2.14
N THR A 27 -5.92 11.53 2.96
CA THR A 27 -5.10 12.72 3.20
C THR A 27 -3.69 12.38 3.67
N MET A 28 -3.55 11.52 4.70
CA MET A 28 -2.24 11.14 5.23
C MET A 28 -1.36 10.45 4.18
N SER A 29 -1.95 9.56 3.39
CA SER A 29 -1.26 8.86 2.30
C SER A 29 -0.78 9.84 1.23
N LEU A 30 -1.67 10.75 0.80
CA LEU A 30 -1.38 11.74 -0.23
C LEU A 30 -0.28 12.71 0.22
N GLU A 31 -0.35 13.24 1.45
CA GLU A 31 0.68 14.12 2.03
C GLU A 31 2.06 13.46 2.05
N LEU A 32 2.14 12.20 2.49
CA LEU A 32 3.41 11.47 2.55
C LEU A 32 3.98 11.23 1.16
N ILE A 33 3.13 10.90 0.16
CA ILE A 33 3.55 10.72 -1.23
C ILE A 33 4.07 12.05 -1.81
N GLN A 34 3.32 13.15 -1.67
CA GLN A 34 3.71 14.47 -2.18
C GLN A 34 5.02 14.97 -1.56
N ARG A 35 5.25 14.68 -0.28
CA ARG A 35 6.48 15.06 0.41
C ARG A 35 7.73 14.39 -0.17
N VAL A 36 7.63 13.15 -0.64
CA VAL A 36 8.80 12.38 -1.11
C VAL A 36 8.90 12.24 -2.62
N ALA A 37 7.84 12.56 -3.34
CA ALA A 37 7.77 12.48 -4.79
C ALA A 37 6.98 13.69 -5.34
N PRO A 38 7.53 14.92 -5.23
CA PRO A 38 6.81 16.13 -5.65
C PRO A 38 6.62 16.23 -7.16
N GLU A 39 7.37 15.46 -7.95
CA GLU A 39 7.25 15.49 -9.41
C GLU A 39 6.01 14.68 -9.86
N SER A 40 5.13 15.31 -10.63
CA SER A 40 3.91 14.71 -11.16
C SER A 40 4.14 13.51 -12.10
N SER A 41 5.37 13.34 -12.58
CA SER A 41 5.81 12.20 -13.40
C SER A 41 6.37 11.03 -12.58
N ALA A 42 6.47 11.16 -11.25
CA ALA A 42 6.98 10.09 -10.40
C ALA A 42 6.08 8.84 -10.51
N PRO A 43 6.64 7.66 -10.86
CA PRO A 43 5.86 6.44 -10.94
C PRO A 43 5.50 5.95 -9.53
N ILE A 44 4.19 5.84 -9.27
CA ILE A 44 3.62 5.46 -7.97
C ILE A 44 2.86 4.16 -8.14
N ILE A 45 3.01 3.22 -7.21
CA ILE A 45 2.12 2.07 -7.06
C ILE A 45 1.38 2.13 -5.73
N ASP A 46 0.05 2.00 -5.80
CA ASP A 46 -0.83 1.81 -4.66
C ASP A 46 -1.24 0.33 -4.56
N VAL A 47 -0.69 -0.37 -3.59
CA VAL A 47 -0.87 -1.80 -3.38
C VAL A 47 -2.07 -2.04 -2.46
N GLY A 48 -3.03 -2.83 -2.95
CA GLY A 48 -4.31 -3.01 -2.29
C GLY A 48 -5.19 -1.75 -2.38
N GLY A 49 -4.92 -0.90 -3.40
CA GLY A 49 -5.65 0.34 -3.57
C GLY A 49 -7.14 0.14 -3.85
N GLY A 50 -7.52 -0.97 -4.48
CA GLY A 50 -8.91 -1.39 -4.66
C GLY A 50 -9.88 -0.24 -4.92
N ALA A 51 -10.83 -0.06 -4.00
CA ALA A 51 -11.82 1.01 -4.05
C ALA A 51 -11.37 2.31 -3.33
N SER A 52 -10.09 2.41 -2.90
CA SER A 52 -9.53 3.58 -2.20
C SER A 52 -9.67 4.87 -3.02
N THR A 53 -9.88 5.98 -2.32
CA THR A 53 -9.91 7.34 -2.89
C THR A 53 -8.53 7.95 -3.10
N LEU A 54 -7.45 7.25 -2.72
CA LEU A 54 -6.09 7.75 -2.91
C LEU A 54 -5.79 8.03 -4.38
N VAL A 55 -6.25 7.17 -5.28
CA VAL A 55 -6.06 7.35 -6.72
C VAL A 55 -6.72 8.63 -7.24
N ASP A 56 -7.88 9.01 -6.69
CA ASP A 56 -8.55 10.27 -7.02
C ASP A 56 -7.66 11.46 -6.62
N GLY A 57 -7.19 11.47 -5.37
CA GLY A 57 -6.30 12.52 -4.85
C GLY A 57 -4.96 12.60 -5.60
N LEU A 58 -4.39 11.47 -6.03
CA LEU A 58 -3.18 11.46 -6.86
C LEU A 58 -3.41 12.11 -8.22
N LEU A 59 -4.51 11.79 -8.90
CA LEU A 59 -4.85 12.42 -10.17
C LEU A 59 -5.17 13.91 -10.01
N ASP A 60 -5.87 14.31 -8.95
CA ASP A 60 -6.17 15.72 -8.63
C ASP A 60 -4.89 16.51 -8.33
N ALA A 61 -3.88 15.86 -7.71
CA ALA A 61 -2.55 16.43 -7.50
C ALA A 61 -1.67 16.42 -8.77
N GLY A 62 -2.18 15.94 -9.91
CA GLY A 62 -1.52 15.98 -11.21
C GLY A 62 -0.57 14.80 -11.49
N TYR A 63 -0.55 13.74 -10.67
CA TYR A 63 0.27 12.56 -10.97
C TYR A 63 -0.23 11.83 -12.22
N ARG A 64 0.72 11.40 -13.08
CA ARG A 64 0.44 10.84 -14.41
C ARG A 64 0.90 9.40 -14.60
N ASP A 65 1.71 8.89 -13.68
CA ASP A 65 2.19 7.50 -13.70
C ASP A 65 1.76 6.79 -12.42
N VAL A 66 0.46 6.50 -12.34
CA VAL A 66 -0.16 5.84 -11.19
C VAL A 66 -0.56 4.42 -11.58
N THR A 67 -0.13 3.46 -10.78
CA THR A 67 -0.54 2.05 -10.85
C THR A 67 -1.33 1.71 -9.59
N VAL A 68 -2.51 1.13 -9.75
CA VAL A 68 -3.30 0.57 -8.64
C VAL A 68 -3.34 -0.93 -8.79
N LEU A 69 -2.82 -1.64 -7.80
CA LEU A 69 -2.84 -3.09 -7.74
C LEU A 69 -3.78 -3.55 -6.62
N ASP A 70 -4.64 -4.47 -6.93
CA ASP A 70 -5.47 -5.16 -5.92
C ASP A 70 -5.66 -6.63 -6.29
N LEU A 71 -5.91 -7.45 -5.27
CA LEU A 71 -6.24 -8.87 -5.45
C LEU A 71 -7.64 -9.06 -6.05
N SER A 72 -8.57 -8.12 -5.79
CA SER A 72 -9.96 -8.11 -6.25
C SER A 72 -10.14 -7.23 -7.49
N ALA A 73 -10.60 -7.82 -8.58
CA ALA A 73 -11.01 -7.08 -9.76
C ALA A 73 -12.25 -6.22 -9.48
N ALA A 74 -13.19 -6.73 -8.68
CA ALA A 74 -14.40 -6.00 -8.30
C ALA A 74 -14.06 -4.70 -7.52
N ALA A 75 -13.03 -4.74 -6.64
CA ALA A 75 -12.57 -3.55 -5.95
C ALA A 75 -12.01 -2.48 -6.90
N LEU A 76 -11.21 -2.90 -7.88
CA LEU A 76 -10.68 -1.99 -8.92
C LEU A 76 -11.79 -1.40 -9.78
N ASP A 77 -12.83 -2.18 -10.09
CA ASP A 77 -13.97 -1.71 -10.89
C ASP A 77 -14.77 -0.62 -10.17
N VAL A 78 -14.87 -0.67 -8.84
CA VAL A 78 -15.47 0.41 -8.05
C VAL A 78 -14.72 1.73 -8.26
N ALA A 79 -13.38 1.72 -8.16
CA ALA A 79 -12.58 2.92 -8.37
C ALA A 79 -12.63 3.40 -9.83
N ARG A 80 -12.60 2.49 -10.80
CA ARG A 80 -12.74 2.82 -12.23
C ARG A 80 -14.08 3.52 -12.53
N GLN A 81 -15.16 2.99 -11.99
CA GLN A 81 -16.51 3.59 -12.18
C GLN A 81 -16.60 4.96 -11.54
N ARG A 82 -16.02 5.16 -10.33
CA ARG A 82 -15.96 6.46 -9.66
C ARG A 82 -15.17 7.49 -10.45
N LEU A 83 -14.02 7.10 -11.02
CA LEU A 83 -13.18 7.98 -11.83
C LEU A 83 -13.77 8.32 -13.20
N GLY A 84 -14.67 7.49 -13.75
CA GLY A 84 -15.30 7.71 -15.05
C GLY A 84 -14.26 7.91 -16.17
N ASP A 85 -14.33 9.03 -16.87
CA ASP A 85 -13.45 9.37 -18.00
C ASP A 85 -11.95 9.51 -17.60
N ARG A 86 -11.64 9.61 -16.31
CA ARG A 86 -10.24 9.66 -15.82
C ARG A 86 -9.64 8.26 -15.62
N ALA A 87 -10.46 7.20 -15.56
CA ALA A 87 -9.97 5.84 -15.31
C ALA A 87 -8.87 5.36 -16.27
N PRO A 88 -8.85 5.73 -17.57
CA PRO A 88 -7.76 5.37 -18.49
C PRO A 88 -6.39 6.01 -18.15
N GLN A 89 -6.34 7.02 -17.27
CA GLN A 89 -5.07 7.64 -16.83
C GLN A 89 -4.32 6.77 -15.82
N VAL A 90 -4.92 5.69 -15.32
CA VAL A 90 -4.38 4.81 -14.28
C VAL A 90 -4.10 3.42 -14.85
N LYS A 91 -2.97 2.83 -14.43
CA LYS A 91 -2.65 1.43 -14.71
C LYS A 91 -3.30 0.53 -13.65
N TRP A 92 -4.26 -0.29 -14.05
CA TRP A 92 -5.00 -1.18 -13.17
C TRP A 92 -4.46 -2.61 -13.25
N VAL A 93 -4.11 -3.20 -12.10
CA VAL A 93 -3.53 -4.54 -12.02
C VAL A 93 -4.30 -5.41 -11.04
N ALA A 94 -5.13 -6.34 -11.54
CA ALA A 94 -5.86 -7.32 -10.73
C ALA A 94 -4.98 -8.56 -10.45
N ALA A 95 -4.12 -8.50 -9.42
CA ALA A 95 -3.14 -9.54 -9.15
C ALA A 95 -2.77 -9.64 -7.66
N ASP A 96 -2.18 -10.79 -7.28
CA ASP A 96 -1.57 -10.98 -5.96
C ASP A 96 -0.19 -10.31 -5.94
N VAL A 97 0.02 -9.38 -5.04
CA VAL A 97 1.30 -8.67 -4.84
C VAL A 97 2.46 -9.63 -4.60
N LEU A 98 2.20 -10.77 -3.95
CA LEU A 98 3.23 -11.78 -3.68
C LEU A 98 3.68 -12.53 -4.94
N MET A 99 2.86 -12.55 -5.99
CA MET A 99 3.11 -13.32 -7.22
C MET A 99 3.43 -12.43 -8.41
N THR A 100 3.11 -11.12 -8.35
CA THR A 100 3.27 -10.19 -9.48
C THR A 100 4.75 -9.99 -9.83
N PRO A 101 5.15 -10.17 -11.09
CA PRO A 101 6.48 -9.82 -11.56
C PRO A 101 6.52 -8.30 -11.82
N PHE A 102 7.12 -7.54 -10.90
CA PHE A 102 7.32 -6.12 -11.10
C PHE A 102 8.60 -5.85 -11.91
N VAL A 103 8.58 -4.76 -12.69
CA VAL A 103 9.80 -4.23 -13.30
C VAL A 103 10.72 -3.74 -12.20
N SER A 104 11.99 -4.19 -12.23
CA SER A 104 12.97 -3.79 -11.22
C SER A 104 13.21 -2.28 -11.26
N GLY A 105 13.09 -1.62 -10.11
CA GLY A 105 13.25 -0.18 -9.98
C GLY A 105 12.19 0.65 -10.73
N GLY A 106 11.05 0.06 -11.05
CA GLY A 106 9.99 0.70 -11.85
C GLY A 106 9.22 1.80 -11.11
N PHE A 107 9.28 1.83 -9.78
CA PHE A 107 8.50 2.78 -8.99
C PHE A 107 9.39 3.71 -8.15
N ALA A 108 8.97 4.98 -8.04
CA ALA A 108 9.53 5.95 -7.11
C ALA A 108 8.94 5.78 -5.71
N VAL A 109 7.65 5.46 -5.65
CA VAL A 109 6.91 5.24 -4.40
C VAL A 109 6.10 3.96 -4.49
N TRP A 110 6.23 3.15 -3.45
CA TRP A 110 5.37 2.02 -3.15
C TRP A 110 4.51 2.40 -1.95
N HIS A 111 3.22 2.47 -2.13
CA HIS A 111 2.25 2.75 -1.08
C HIS A 111 1.44 1.49 -0.77
N ASP A 112 1.18 1.25 0.50
CA ASP A 112 0.33 0.17 1.02
C ASP A 112 -0.40 0.68 2.26
N ARG A 113 -1.72 0.68 2.23
CA ARG A 113 -2.54 0.88 3.42
C ARG A 113 -3.43 -0.32 3.66
N ALA A 114 -3.14 -1.05 4.73
CA ALA A 114 -3.93 -2.20 5.19
C ALA A 114 -3.86 -3.46 4.30
N VAL A 115 -2.73 -3.71 3.59
CA VAL A 115 -2.47 -4.99 2.92
C VAL A 115 -1.42 -5.80 3.64
N PHE A 116 -0.29 -5.20 3.99
CA PHE A 116 0.82 -5.88 4.66
C PHE A 116 0.39 -6.57 5.96
N HIS A 117 -0.51 -5.99 6.71
CA HIS A 117 -0.98 -6.56 7.96
C HIS A 117 -1.77 -7.87 7.82
N PHE A 118 -2.32 -8.19 6.63
CA PHE A 118 -2.94 -9.48 6.37
C PHE A 118 -1.94 -10.62 6.11
N LEU A 119 -0.66 -10.31 5.99
CA LEU A 119 0.38 -11.29 5.78
C LEU A 119 0.81 -11.90 7.12
N THR A 120 0.00 -12.80 7.66
CA THR A 120 0.23 -13.41 8.99
C THR A 120 1.37 -14.43 9.01
N LYS A 121 1.77 -14.99 7.84
CA LYS A 121 2.89 -15.92 7.72
C LYS A 121 4.19 -15.17 7.44
N GLN A 122 5.28 -15.50 8.14
CA GLN A 122 6.59 -14.88 7.94
C GLN A 122 7.06 -14.99 6.48
N ALA A 123 6.94 -16.16 5.86
CA ALA A 123 7.34 -16.36 4.48
C ALA A 123 6.61 -15.45 3.46
N ASP A 124 5.34 -15.10 3.74
CA ASP A 124 4.58 -14.16 2.89
C ASP A 124 5.10 -12.73 3.09
N ARG A 125 5.43 -12.33 4.34
CA ARG A 125 6.04 -11.02 4.64
C ARG A 125 7.41 -10.88 3.98
N ASP A 126 8.26 -11.89 4.10
CA ASP A 126 9.59 -11.88 3.48
C ASP A 126 9.49 -11.75 1.96
N ARG A 127 8.55 -12.46 1.34
CA ARG A 127 8.28 -12.36 -0.10
C ARG A 127 7.78 -10.98 -0.49
N TYR A 128 6.87 -10.40 0.29
CA TYR A 128 6.37 -9.04 0.07
C TYR A 128 7.51 -8.01 0.12
N VAL A 129 8.33 -8.06 1.18
CA VAL A 129 9.48 -7.16 1.36
C VAL A 129 10.47 -7.29 0.19
N ALA A 130 10.77 -8.52 -0.24
CA ALA A 130 11.63 -8.76 -1.40
C ALA A 130 11.03 -8.18 -2.70
N ARG A 131 9.70 -8.30 -2.90
CA ARG A 131 9.00 -7.72 -4.06
C ARG A 131 9.06 -6.19 -4.04
N ALA A 132 8.71 -5.59 -2.92
CA ALA A 132 8.75 -4.14 -2.76
C ALA A 132 10.16 -3.59 -2.96
N ARG A 133 11.20 -4.28 -2.40
CA ARG A 133 12.60 -3.92 -2.58
C ARG A 133 13.04 -3.95 -4.04
N ALA A 134 12.61 -4.97 -4.79
CA ALA A 134 12.95 -5.10 -6.20
C ALA A 134 12.20 -4.09 -7.09
N ALA A 135 10.94 -3.79 -6.76
CA ALA A 135 10.08 -2.92 -7.55
C ALA A 135 10.40 -1.43 -7.40
N VAL A 136 10.87 -1.01 -6.21
CA VAL A 136 11.20 0.39 -5.93
C VAL A 136 12.62 0.69 -6.40
N ARG A 137 12.79 1.83 -7.06
CA ARG A 137 14.12 2.29 -7.52
C ARG A 137 15.05 2.57 -6.33
N PRO A 138 16.37 2.47 -6.51
CA PRO A 138 17.33 2.92 -5.51
C PRO A 138 17.09 4.37 -5.11
N GLY A 139 17.00 4.63 -3.80
CA GLY A 139 16.66 5.94 -3.26
C GLY A 139 15.18 6.32 -3.32
N GLY A 140 14.32 5.42 -3.84
CA GLY A 140 12.86 5.57 -3.78
C GLY A 140 12.30 5.27 -2.39
N TYR A 141 10.98 5.26 -2.27
CA TYR A 141 10.32 5.26 -0.97
C TYR A 141 9.26 4.17 -0.86
N ILE A 142 9.06 3.69 0.36
CA ILE A 142 7.95 2.83 0.74
C ILE A 142 7.17 3.51 1.84
N ILE A 143 5.85 3.58 1.67
CA ILE A 143 4.90 4.02 2.68
C ILE A 143 4.02 2.84 3.01
N VAL A 144 4.09 2.34 4.25
CA VAL A 144 3.26 1.23 4.71
C VAL A 144 2.45 1.68 5.91
N ALA A 145 1.13 1.55 5.81
CA ALA A 145 0.21 1.81 6.90
C ALA A 145 -0.47 0.52 7.36
N SER A 146 -0.47 0.28 8.65
CA SER A 146 -0.98 -0.91 9.29
C SER A 146 -1.68 -0.57 10.59
N PHE A 147 -2.46 -1.50 11.16
CA PHE A 147 -2.94 -1.28 12.52
C PHE A 147 -1.78 -1.15 13.49
N ALA A 148 -1.88 -0.15 14.36
CA ALA A 148 -0.99 0.07 15.49
C ALA A 148 -1.16 -1.03 16.55
N PRO A 149 -0.26 -1.19 17.53
CA PRO A 149 -0.35 -2.22 18.57
C PRO A 149 -1.69 -2.22 19.33
N GLU A 150 -2.29 -1.06 19.51
CA GLU A 150 -3.60 -0.85 20.15
C GLU A 150 -4.79 -0.99 19.20
N GLY A 151 -4.52 -1.14 17.90
CA GLY A 151 -5.55 -1.32 16.88
C GLY A 151 -6.21 -2.69 16.94
N PRO A 152 -7.20 -2.95 16.05
CA PRO A 152 -7.92 -4.23 16.02
C PRO A 152 -7.02 -5.43 15.71
N GLU A 153 -7.36 -6.61 16.27
CA GLU A 153 -6.67 -7.88 15.96
C GLU A 153 -7.20 -8.54 14.69
N ARG A 154 -8.34 -8.06 14.19
CA ARG A 154 -8.99 -8.59 12.99
C ARG A 154 -9.52 -7.46 12.12
N CYS A 155 -9.46 -7.66 10.81
CA CYS A 155 -10.04 -6.77 9.81
C CYS A 155 -10.84 -7.60 8.80
N SER A 156 -12.06 -7.19 8.48
CA SER A 156 -12.95 -7.93 7.56
C SER A 156 -13.10 -9.42 7.90
N GLY A 157 -13.05 -9.77 9.20
CA GLY A 157 -13.13 -11.15 9.66
C GLY A 157 -11.83 -11.97 9.52
N LEU A 158 -10.74 -11.38 9.03
CA LEU A 158 -9.42 -11.99 8.92
C LEU A 158 -8.51 -11.50 10.05
N ASP A 159 -7.63 -12.41 10.52
CA ASP A 159 -6.59 -12.05 11.47
C ASP A 159 -5.55 -11.14 10.82
N VAL A 160 -5.01 -10.20 11.59
CA VAL A 160 -3.98 -9.26 11.13
C VAL A 160 -2.80 -9.21 12.09
N VAL A 161 -1.66 -8.77 11.59
CA VAL A 161 -0.50 -8.43 12.40
C VAL A 161 -0.50 -6.93 12.66
N ARG A 162 -0.36 -6.53 13.92
CA ARG A 162 -0.25 -5.13 14.34
C ARG A 162 1.21 -4.74 14.45
N TYR A 163 1.52 -3.50 14.15
CA TYR A 163 2.91 -3.03 14.12
C TYR A 163 3.10 -1.73 14.90
N SER A 164 4.21 -1.62 15.62
CA SER A 164 4.82 -0.34 15.96
C SER A 164 5.78 0.08 14.84
N PRO A 165 6.27 1.35 14.81
CA PRO A 165 7.30 1.75 13.85
C PRO A 165 8.54 0.85 13.91
N GLU A 166 8.98 0.46 15.12
CA GLU A 166 10.16 -0.37 15.35
C GLU A 166 9.97 -1.80 14.81
N THR A 167 8.81 -2.41 15.07
CA THR A 167 8.51 -3.77 14.60
C THR A 167 8.27 -3.80 13.08
N MET A 168 7.72 -2.73 12.50
CA MET A 168 7.62 -2.56 11.05
C MET A 168 9.02 -2.44 10.43
N GLN A 169 9.87 -1.57 10.97
CA GLN A 169 11.26 -1.42 10.52
C GLN A 169 12.04 -2.73 10.60
N ALA A 170 11.90 -3.47 11.71
CA ALA A 170 12.56 -4.78 11.87
C ALA A 170 12.09 -5.80 10.82
N GLN A 171 10.80 -5.75 10.43
CA GLN A 171 10.26 -6.64 9.41
C GLN A 171 10.77 -6.31 8.00
N PHE A 172 11.00 -5.02 7.69
CA PHE A 172 11.52 -4.58 6.40
C PHE A 172 13.05 -4.75 6.29
N GLY A 173 13.77 -4.71 7.42
CA GLY A 173 15.20 -4.95 7.48
C GLY A 173 16.06 -3.73 7.11
N ALA A 174 17.39 -3.95 7.02
CA ALA A 174 18.39 -2.90 6.93
C ALA A 174 18.41 -2.14 5.59
N ASP A 175 17.84 -2.72 4.52
CA ASP A 175 17.75 -2.08 3.20
C ASP A 175 16.71 -0.95 3.14
N PHE A 176 15.98 -0.73 4.25
CA PHE A 176 14.93 0.27 4.36
C PHE A 176 15.18 1.17 5.57
N HIS A 177 15.41 2.44 5.34
CA HIS A 177 15.63 3.41 6.40
C HIS A 177 14.34 4.12 6.77
N LEU A 178 13.85 3.93 7.99
CA LEU A 178 12.70 4.66 8.51
C LEU A 178 13.04 6.14 8.61
N LEU A 179 12.32 6.98 7.86
CA LEU A 179 12.48 8.42 7.85
C LEU A 179 11.46 9.14 8.72
N ASP A 180 10.24 8.58 8.77
CA ASP A 180 9.13 9.18 9.51
C ASP A 180 8.12 8.11 9.91
N SER A 181 7.43 8.34 11.02
CA SER A 181 6.27 7.54 11.40
C SER A 181 5.17 8.45 11.92
N ARG A 182 3.93 8.19 11.49
CA ARG A 182 2.75 8.95 11.91
C ARG A 182 1.67 8.04 12.40
N ARG A 183 0.87 8.53 13.34
CA ARG A 183 -0.33 7.86 13.83
C ARG A 183 -1.56 8.50 13.22
N GLU A 184 -2.54 7.66 12.90
CA GLU A 184 -3.86 8.07 12.43
C GLU A 184 -4.92 7.38 13.26
N GLU A 185 -5.85 8.14 13.80
CA GLU A 185 -7.11 7.62 14.31
C GLU A 185 -8.13 7.62 13.19
N HIS A 186 -8.32 6.46 12.58
CA HIS A 186 -9.29 6.28 11.51
C HIS A 186 -10.68 6.04 12.11
N HIS A 187 -11.63 6.90 11.74
CA HIS A 187 -13.03 6.74 12.09
C HIS A 187 -13.75 5.96 11.00
N THR A 188 -14.22 4.78 11.35
CA THR A 188 -14.95 3.93 10.40
C THR A 188 -16.34 4.51 10.10
N PRO A 189 -16.96 4.19 8.94
CA PRO A 189 -18.33 4.62 8.65
C PRO A 189 -19.37 4.16 9.68
N SER A 190 -19.06 3.12 10.46
CA SER A 190 -19.92 2.64 11.56
C SER A 190 -19.67 3.32 12.91
N GLY A 191 -18.77 4.32 12.98
CA GLY A 191 -18.47 5.09 14.18
C GLY A 191 -17.40 4.48 15.10
N ALA A 192 -16.78 3.34 14.73
CA ALA A 192 -15.67 2.80 15.50
C ALA A 192 -14.36 3.54 15.15
N THR A 193 -13.41 3.54 16.10
CA THR A 193 -12.06 4.08 15.88
C THR A 193 -11.07 2.95 15.68
N GLN A 194 -10.17 3.12 14.71
CA GLN A 194 -9.09 2.19 14.41
C GLN A 194 -7.76 2.95 14.40
N ALA A 195 -6.83 2.54 15.26
CA ALA A 195 -5.50 3.15 15.31
C ALA A 195 -4.61 2.56 14.20
N PHE A 196 -4.10 3.42 13.34
CA PHE A 196 -3.11 3.11 12.32
C PHE A 196 -1.75 3.72 12.65
N VAL A 197 -0.70 3.06 12.20
CA VAL A 197 0.65 3.61 12.11
C VAL A 197 1.09 3.59 10.65
N TYR A 198 1.56 4.73 10.18
CA TYR A 198 2.22 4.90 8.89
C TYR A 198 3.73 4.92 9.10
N CYS A 199 4.45 4.15 8.30
CA CYS A 199 5.91 4.17 8.25
C CYS A 199 6.34 4.60 6.86
N LEU A 200 7.11 5.68 6.78
CA LEU A 200 7.77 6.14 5.57
C LEU A 200 9.23 5.70 5.62
N CYS A 201 9.62 4.82 4.70
CA CYS A 201 10.98 4.34 4.58
C CYS A 201 11.59 4.74 3.23
N ARG A 202 12.89 5.04 3.24
CA ARG A 202 13.70 5.15 2.03
C ARG A 202 14.38 3.83 1.73
N VAL A 203 14.33 3.42 0.46
CA VAL A 203 15.02 2.22 -0.02
C VAL A 203 16.47 2.56 -0.33
N ASP A 204 17.40 1.77 0.20
CA ASP A 204 18.83 1.96 -0.07
C ASP A 204 19.15 1.89 -1.56
N GLY A 205 20.09 2.75 -1.99
CA GLY A 205 20.78 2.57 -3.23
C GLY A 205 21.52 1.22 -3.21
N SER A 206 21.42 0.41 -4.27
CA SER A 206 22.17 -0.84 -4.35
C SER A 206 23.63 -0.57 -4.01
N SER A 207 24.08 -0.97 -2.81
CA SER A 207 25.49 -1.14 -2.58
C SER A 207 25.91 -2.27 -3.53
N ARG A 208 26.62 -1.93 -4.59
CA ARG A 208 27.42 -2.91 -5.32
C ARG A 208 28.25 -3.61 -4.25
N ARG A 209 27.90 -4.85 -3.92
CA ARG A 209 28.82 -5.70 -3.17
C ARG A 209 30.13 -5.63 -3.91
N ARG A 210 31.08 -4.87 -3.37
CA ARG A 210 32.47 -4.94 -3.83
C ARG A 210 32.89 -6.38 -3.55
N HIS A 211 32.85 -7.21 -4.59
CA HIS A 211 33.58 -8.46 -4.57
C HIS A 211 35.05 -8.05 -4.45
N GLY A 212 35.54 -8.05 -3.23
CA GLY A 212 36.96 -7.98 -2.97
C GLY A 212 37.58 -9.19 -3.65
N LYS A 213 38.27 -8.93 -4.75
CA LYS A 213 39.26 -9.86 -5.27
C LYS A 213 40.34 -9.97 -4.20
N ARG A 214 40.47 -11.16 -3.63
CA ARG A 214 41.75 -11.67 -3.08
C ARG A 214 42.24 -12.79 -3.97
#